data_832a0285932b8681502b4d699a7c0cfc
#
_entry.id   832a0285932b8681502b4d699a7c0cfc
#
_cell.length_a   1.000
_cell.length_b   1.000
_cell.length_c   1.000
_cell.angle_alpha   90.00
_cell.angle_beta   90.00
_cell.angle_gamma   90.00
#
_symmetry.space_group_name_H-M   'P 1'
#
loop_
_entity.id
_entity.type
_entity.pdbx_description
1 polymer ?
#
loop_
_entity_poly.entity_id
_entity_poly.type
_entity_poly.pdbx_seq_one_letter_code
_entity_poly.pdbx_strand_id
1 'polypeptide(L)'
;LKPLDEDSEMHEADAPPPSNRQGPHNACDMTLDDFEVGRPLGNGKFGRVYLARTKRDKYIVALKVLRKSQLEKNGVEHQLRREIEIQTHLVHKNILRMYGYFWDEKRIYLILEYAPGGELYKRLTAKGRFSEQETARYVLEMARALGYCHQKHVIHRDIKPENLLLGLNGELKIA
;
A
#
# COMPACT_ATOMS: atom_id res chain seq x y z
N LEU A 1 0.20 13.42 18.99
CA LEU A 1 -0.18 13.28 17.57
C LEU A 1 -1.62 13.76 17.44
N LYS A 2 -1.85 14.93 16.85
CA LYS A 2 -3.21 15.40 16.55
C LYS A 2 -3.78 14.57 15.38
N PRO A 3 -5.05 14.14 15.44
CA PRO A 3 -5.71 13.52 14.30
C PRO A 3 -5.72 14.49 13.11
N LEU A 4 -5.65 13.95 11.91
CA LEU A 4 -5.93 14.72 10.70
C LEU A 4 -7.45 14.87 10.61
N ASP A 5 -7.96 16.09 10.49
CA ASP A 5 -9.39 16.35 10.29
C ASP A 5 -9.84 15.78 8.94
N GLU A 6 -10.97 15.08 8.94
CA GLU A 6 -11.51 14.36 7.76
C GLU A 6 -12.04 15.31 6.66
N ASP A 7 -12.22 16.60 6.95
CA ASP A 7 -12.83 17.60 6.05
C ASP A 7 -11.84 18.41 5.20
N SER A 8 -10.55 18.05 5.16
CA SER A 8 -9.66 18.70 4.21
C SER A 8 -9.94 18.17 2.80
N GLU A 9 -10.55 19.00 1.99
CA GLU A 9 -10.87 18.80 0.57
C GLU A 9 -9.79 18.01 -0.15
N MET A 10 -10.20 16.85 -0.68
CA MET A 10 -9.33 16.00 -1.50
C MET A 10 -9.11 16.71 -2.84
N HIS A 11 -8.10 17.59 -2.89
CA HIS A 11 -7.59 18.10 -4.16
C HIS A 11 -6.92 16.99 -4.95
N GLU A 12 -7.17 16.98 -6.25
CA GLU A 12 -6.57 16.12 -7.27
C GLU A 12 -5.08 15.83 -7.01
N ALA A 13 -4.80 14.66 -6.46
CA ALA A 13 -3.45 14.16 -6.27
C ALA A 13 -3.18 13.01 -7.23
N ASP A 14 -3.17 13.31 -8.53
CA ASP A 14 -2.92 12.32 -9.59
C ASP A 14 -1.41 12.22 -9.95
N ALA A 15 -0.54 12.96 -9.26
CA ALA A 15 0.88 12.88 -9.48
C ALA A 15 1.56 12.06 -8.36
N PRO A 16 2.26 10.96 -8.70
CA PRO A 16 3.07 10.24 -7.72
C PRO A 16 4.18 11.17 -7.20
N PRO A 17 4.63 11.00 -5.93
CA PRO A 17 5.75 11.76 -5.41
C PRO A 17 6.97 11.57 -6.34
N PRO A 18 7.85 12.58 -6.48
CA PRO A 18 8.96 12.53 -7.42
C PRO A 18 9.85 11.33 -7.12
N SER A 19 9.87 10.36 -8.03
CA SER A 19 10.76 9.22 -7.98
C SER A 19 12.16 9.68 -8.34
N ASN A 20 13.05 9.75 -7.36
CA ASN A 20 14.47 9.92 -7.62
C ASN A 20 15.00 8.62 -8.24
N ARG A 21 15.33 8.66 -9.53
CA ARG A 21 15.81 7.54 -10.32
C ARG A 21 17.30 7.29 -10.00
N GLN A 22 17.58 6.52 -8.97
CA GLN A 22 18.87 5.86 -8.82
C GLN A 22 18.69 4.54 -8.08
N GLY A 23 19.19 3.45 -8.65
CA GLY A 23 19.39 2.06 -8.31
C GLY A 23 18.91 1.42 -6.97
N PRO A 24 19.08 0.10 -6.76
CA PRO A 24 18.43 -0.68 -5.71
C PRO A 24 18.85 -0.41 -4.26
N HIS A 25 19.33 0.77 -3.94
CA HIS A 25 19.87 1.16 -2.64
C HIS A 25 19.12 2.27 -1.93
N ASN A 26 17.98 2.72 -2.43
CA ASN A 26 17.38 3.90 -1.83
C ASN A 26 16.08 3.61 -1.10
N ALA A 27 16.23 3.44 0.21
CA ALA A 27 15.48 4.26 1.11
C ALA A 27 15.36 5.65 0.48
N CYS A 28 14.16 6.14 0.23
CA CYS A 28 14.00 7.56 -0.08
C CYS A 28 14.69 8.33 1.06
N ASP A 29 15.36 9.46 0.79
CA ASP A 29 15.97 10.32 1.80
C ASP A 29 14.95 10.90 2.80
N MET A 30 13.87 10.18 3.04
CA MET A 30 12.76 10.53 3.91
C MET A 30 12.91 9.88 5.27
N THR A 31 12.43 10.58 6.27
CA THR A 31 12.34 10.15 7.66
C THR A 31 10.91 10.23 8.15
N LEU A 32 10.64 9.75 9.35
CA LEU A 32 9.31 9.87 9.93
C LEU A 32 8.89 11.34 10.13
N ASP A 33 9.87 12.24 10.28
CA ASP A 33 9.60 13.68 10.44
C ASP A 33 9.06 14.35 9.17
N ASP A 34 9.20 13.70 8.01
CA ASP A 34 8.63 14.20 6.75
C ASP A 34 7.12 13.91 6.60
N PHE A 35 6.55 13.18 7.56
CA PHE A 35 5.13 12.79 7.53
C PHE A 35 4.34 13.37 8.70
N GLU A 36 3.10 13.72 8.43
CA GLU A 36 2.04 13.88 9.41
C GLU A 36 1.32 12.53 9.50
N VAL A 37 1.48 11.83 10.63
CA VAL A 37 0.87 10.52 10.82
C VAL A 37 -0.49 10.66 11.47
N GLY A 38 -1.52 10.16 10.81
CA GLY A 38 -2.91 10.22 11.24
C GLY A 38 -3.40 8.92 11.89
N ARG A 39 -4.68 8.59 11.64
CA ARG A 39 -5.36 7.44 12.24
C ARG A 39 -4.81 6.10 11.75
N PRO A 40 -4.91 5.02 12.55
CA PRO A 40 -4.60 3.69 12.07
C PRO A 40 -5.63 3.24 11.01
N LEU A 41 -5.15 2.54 9.97
CA LEU A 41 -5.96 1.92 8.92
C LEU A 41 -6.18 0.43 9.18
N GLY A 42 -5.20 -0.24 9.81
CA GLY A 42 -5.28 -1.66 10.10
C GLY A 42 -4.05 -2.21 10.84
N ASN A 43 -4.16 -3.46 11.25
CA ASN A 43 -3.07 -4.20 11.89
C ASN A 43 -2.62 -5.33 10.94
N GLY A 44 -1.34 -5.38 10.65
CA GLY A 44 -0.71 -6.50 9.95
C GLY A 44 0.02 -7.44 10.91
N LYS A 45 0.45 -8.59 10.41
CA LYS A 45 1.17 -9.61 11.18
C LYS A 45 2.43 -9.07 11.90
N PHE A 46 3.16 -8.16 11.25
CA PHE A 46 4.45 -7.64 11.75
C PHE A 46 4.42 -6.16 12.13
N GLY A 47 3.24 -5.52 12.11
CA GLY A 47 3.15 -4.09 12.39
C GLY A 47 1.78 -3.50 12.13
N ARG A 48 1.73 -2.18 12.01
CA ARG A 48 0.49 -1.41 11.82
C ARG A 48 0.57 -0.53 10.59
N VAL A 49 -0.57 -0.28 9.98
CA VAL A 49 -0.71 0.65 8.86
C VAL A 49 -1.42 1.91 9.35
N TYR A 50 -0.89 3.07 8.99
CA TYR A 50 -1.45 4.37 9.34
C TYR A 50 -1.74 5.17 8.08
N LEU A 51 -2.79 5.96 8.12
CA LEU A 51 -2.96 7.06 7.20
C LEU A 51 -1.87 8.08 7.49
N ALA A 52 -1.21 8.58 6.47
CA ALA A 52 -0.19 9.60 6.63
C ALA A 52 -0.23 10.58 5.46
N ARG A 53 0.33 11.77 5.66
CA ARG A 53 0.46 12.80 4.65
C ARG A 53 1.89 13.33 4.66
N THR A 54 2.50 13.46 3.49
CA THR A 54 3.80 14.14 3.39
C THR A 54 3.66 15.60 3.79
N LYS A 55 4.61 16.13 4.54
CA LYS A 55 4.58 17.54 4.99
C LYS A 55 4.84 18.50 3.84
N ARG A 56 5.69 18.10 2.89
CA ARG A 56 6.16 18.93 1.78
C ARG A 56 5.05 19.22 0.76
N ASP A 57 4.49 18.19 0.19
CA ASP A 57 3.56 18.24 -0.96
C ASP A 57 2.14 17.79 -0.61
N LYS A 58 1.90 17.52 0.69
CA LYS A 58 0.60 17.15 1.25
C LYS A 58 -0.01 15.88 0.64
N TYR A 59 0.83 15.03 0.05
CA TYR A 59 0.38 13.79 -0.58
C TYR A 59 -0.04 12.74 0.45
N ILE A 60 -1.23 12.15 0.25
CA ILE A 60 -1.80 11.14 1.15
C ILE A 60 -1.25 9.75 0.82
N VAL A 61 -0.77 9.04 1.83
CA VAL A 61 -0.19 7.70 1.72
C VAL A 61 -0.68 6.79 2.85
N ALA A 62 -0.51 5.49 2.65
CA ALA A 62 -0.57 4.52 3.74
C ALA A 62 0.85 4.19 4.20
N LEU A 63 1.15 4.44 5.47
CA LEU A 63 2.46 4.18 6.06
C LEU A 63 2.40 2.88 6.87
N LYS A 64 2.99 1.81 6.34
CA LYS A 64 3.06 0.51 7.02
C LYS A 64 4.34 0.45 7.85
N VAL A 65 4.17 0.35 9.16
CA VAL A 65 5.25 0.38 10.16
C VAL A 65 5.52 -1.02 10.67
N LEU A 66 6.70 -1.54 10.43
CA LEU A 66 7.14 -2.88 10.82
C LEU A 66 8.18 -2.79 11.93
N ARG A 67 8.13 -3.67 12.94
CA ARG A 67 9.13 -3.73 14.02
C ARG A 67 10.25 -4.68 13.64
N LYS A 68 11.51 -4.20 13.62
CA LYS A 68 12.70 -5.02 13.31
C LYS A 68 12.79 -6.24 14.23
N SER A 69 12.60 -6.06 15.54
CA SER A 69 12.64 -7.15 16.51
C SER A 69 11.64 -8.29 16.25
N GLN A 70 10.48 -7.96 15.65
CA GLN A 70 9.51 -8.99 15.26
C GLN A 70 9.92 -9.73 13.98
N LEU A 71 10.56 -9.03 13.06
CA LEU A 71 11.08 -9.62 11.82
C LEU A 71 12.24 -10.57 12.14
N GLU A 72 13.21 -10.14 12.95
CA GLU A 72 14.32 -10.94 13.45
C GLU A 72 13.84 -12.20 14.17
N LYS A 73 12.92 -12.03 15.14
CA LYS A 73 12.36 -13.16 15.89
C LYS A 73 11.68 -14.22 15.00
N ASN A 74 11.13 -13.82 13.86
CA ASN A 74 10.46 -14.72 12.92
C ASN A 74 11.37 -15.15 11.75
N GLY A 75 12.61 -14.67 11.67
CA GLY A 75 13.56 -15.02 10.63
C GLY A 75 13.14 -14.58 9.21
N VAL A 76 12.31 -13.52 9.08
CA VAL A 76 11.70 -13.12 7.80
C VAL A 76 12.33 -11.88 7.17
N GLU A 77 13.44 -11.39 7.68
CA GLU A 77 14.08 -10.16 7.19
C GLU A 77 14.49 -10.25 5.73
N HIS A 78 15.10 -11.37 5.34
CA HIS A 78 15.54 -11.58 3.96
C HIS A 78 14.35 -11.66 3.00
N GLN A 79 13.26 -12.32 3.43
CA GLN A 79 12.04 -12.39 2.66
C GLN A 79 11.43 -10.98 2.47
N LEU A 80 11.37 -10.18 3.53
CA LEU A 80 10.85 -8.81 3.47
C LEU A 80 11.66 -7.94 2.50
N ARG A 81 12.99 -8.01 2.52
CA ARG A 81 13.85 -7.27 1.58
C ARG A 81 13.49 -7.61 0.13
N ARG A 82 13.33 -8.90 -0.16
CA ARG A 82 12.96 -9.37 -1.50
C ARG A 82 11.55 -8.91 -1.90
N GLU A 83 10.59 -8.95 -0.98
CA GLU A 83 9.22 -8.45 -1.22
C GLU A 83 9.23 -6.96 -1.53
N ILE A 84 9.97 -6.15 -0.78
CA ILE A 84 10.14 -4.71 -1.01
C ILE A 84 10.75 -4.46 -2.39
N GLU A 85 11.84 -5.14 -2.74
CA GLU A 85 12.51 -5.02 -4.02
C GLU A 85 11.55 -5.31 -5.19
N ILE A 86 10.79 -6.40 -5.10
CA ILE A 86 9.82 -6.78 -6.12
C ILE A 86 8.71 -5.72 -6.20
N GLN A 87 8.09 -5.36 -5.09
CA GLN A 87 6.92 -4.49 -5.07
C GLN A 87 7.23 -3.06 -5.53
N THR A 88 8.41 -2.53 -5.26
CA THR A 88 8.83 -1.21 -5.76
C THR A 88 8.88 -1.12 -7.28
N HIS A 89 9.11 -2.24 -7.97
CA HIS A 89 9.16 -2.32 -9.43
C HIS A 89 7.80 -2.63 -10.09
N LEU A 90 6.77 -2.99 -9.31
CA LEU A 90 5.44 -3.25 -9.85
C LEU A 90 4.65 -1.94 -9.99
N VAL A 91 4.29 -1.59 -11.22
CA VAL A 91 3.53 -0.37 -11.56
C VAL A 91 2.35 -0.76 -12.41
N HIS A 92 1.19 -0.92 -11.79
CA HIS A 92 -0.05 -1.25 -12.48
C HIS A 92 -1.24 -0.66 -11.74
N LYS A 93 -2.27 -0.18 -12.46
CA LYS A 93 -3.44 0.48 -11.87
C LYS A 93 -4.21 -0.39 -10.86
N ASN A 94 -4.13 -1.71 -10.98
CA ASN A 94 -4.81 -2.67 -10.11
C ASN A 94 -3.84 -3.39 -9.13
N ILE A 95 -2.65 -2.84 -8.92
CA ILE A 95 -1.70 -3.27 -7.88
C ILE A 95 -1.43 -2.08 -6.98
N LEU A 96 -1.51 -2.29 -5.67
CA LEU A 96 -1.21 -1.25 -4.69
C LEU A 96 0.24 -0.80 -4.84
N ARG A 97 0.45 0.47 -5.16
CA ARG A 97 1.77 1.01 -5.43
C ARG A 97 2.60 1.08 -4.14
N MET A 98 3.87 0.68 -4.22
CA MET A 98 4.88 1.02 -3.22
C MET A 98 5.73 2.16 -3.77
N TYR A 99 5.71 3.30 -3.08
CA TYR A 99 6.47 4.50 -3.47
C TYR A 99 7.91 4.44 -3.00
N GLY A 100 8.16 3.75 -1.88
CA GLY A 100 9.49 3.59 -1.31
C GLY A 100 9.42 3.08 0.12
N TYR A 101 10.55 3.10 0.78
CA TYR A 101 10.68 2.70 2.18
C TYR A 101 11.85 3.43 2.84
N PHE A 102 11.81 3.52 4.16
CA PHE A 102 12.90 4.02 4.99
C PHE A 102 12.90 3.28 6.33
N TRP A 103 13.91 3.50 7.14
CA TRP A 103 13.99 2.85 8.44
C TRP A 103 14.63 3.76 9.48
N ASP A 104 14.35 3.48 10.74
CA ASP A 104 15.06 3.96 11.91
C ASP A 104 15.76 2.78 12.63
N GLU A 105 16.27 3.04 13.82
CA GLU A 105 16.94 2.02 14.65
C GLU A 105 16.05 0.79 14.93
N LYS A 106 14.75 0.98 15.12
CA LYS A 106 13.79 -0.03 15.62
C LYS A 106 12.75 -0.48 14.61
N ARG A 107 12.53 0.27 13.53
CA ARG A 107 11.39 0.08 12.61
C ARG A 107 11.79 0.21 11.15
N ILE A 108 10.99 -0.41 10.29
CA ILE A 108 10.97 -0.23 8.85
C ILE A 108 9.62 0.38 8.49
N TYR A 109 9.62 1.37 7.61
CA TYR A 109 8.45 2.09 7.15
C TYR A 109 8.31 1.90 5.64
N LEU A 110 7.18 1.33 5.21
CA LEU A 110 6.84 1.19 3.80
C LEU A 110 5.84 2.28 3.43
N ILE A 111 6.14 3.05 2.39
CA ILE A 111 5.30 4.12 1.88
C ILE A 111 4.46 3.52 0.76
N LEU A 112 3.18 3.33 1.00
CA LEU A 112 2.24 2.67 0.10
C LEU A 112 1.18 3.64 -0.41
N GLU A 113 0.61 3.33 -1.55
CA GLU A 113 -0.61 3.97 -2.04
C GLU A 113 -1.72 3.84 -0.99
N TYR A 114 -2.45 4.91 -0.78
CA TYR A 114 -3.65 4.88 0.05
C TYR A 114 -4.86 4.45 -0.79
N ALA A 115 -5.57 3.44 -0.36
CA ALA A 115 -6.78 2.93 -1.00
C ALA A 115 -8.02 3.35 -0.15
N PRO A 116 -8.66 4.50 -0.43
CA PRO A 116 -9.72 5.06 0.42
C PRO A 116 -10.99 4.22 0.46
N GLY A 117 -11.26 3.40 -0.56
CA GLY A 117 -12.39 2.48 -0.59
C GLY A 117 -12.26 1.30 0.39
N GLY A 118 -11.07 1.12 1.02
CA GLY A 118 -10.82 0.08 2.02
C GLY A 118 -10.84 -1.33 1.44
N GLU A 119 -11.13 -2.32 2.28
CA GLU A 119 -11.13 -3.73 1.90
C GLU A 119 -12.38 -4.10 1.09
N LEU A 120 -12.19 -4.77 -0.05
CA LEU A 120 -13.29 -5.29 -0.89
C LEU A 120 -14.24 -6.17 -0.09
N TYR A 121 -13.72 -6.98 0.83
CA TYR A 121 -14.51 -7.86 1.68
C TYR A 121 -15.48 -7.09 2.59
N LYS A 122 -15.03 -5.99 3.20
CA LYS A 122 -15.92 -5.14 4.02
C LYS A 122 -17.06 -4.57 3.21
N ARG A 123 -16.78 -4.14 1.98
CA ARG A 123 -17.83 -3.68 1.05
C ARG A 123 -18.80 -4.80 0.66
N LEU A 124 -18.29 -6.01 0.41
CA LEU A 124 -19.11 -7.18 0.13
C LEU A 124 -20.03 -7.50 1.31
N THR A 125 -19.50 -7.54 2.52
CA THR A 125 -20.28 -7.85 3.74
C THR A 125 -21.36 -6.80 3.99
N ALA A 126 -21.06 -5.51 3.80
CA ALA A 126 -22.03 -4.43 3.95
C ALA A 126 -23.15 -4.47 2.89
N LYS A 127 -22.83 -4.85 1.66
CA LYS A 127 -23.78 -4.91 0.53
C LYS A 127 -24.51 -6.25 0.43
N GLY A 128 -23.98 -7.31 1.05
CA GLY A 128 -24.44 -8.69 0.96
C GLY A 128 -23.98 -9.42 -0.30
N ARG A 129 -24.14 -8.83 -1.48
CA ARG A 129 -23.68 -9.37 -2.76
C ARG A 129 -23.32 -8.25 -3.75
N PHE A 130 -22.41 -8.52 -4.65
CA PHE A 130 -22.17 -7.66 -5.82
C PHE A 130 -23.11 -8.04 -6.97
N SER A 131 -23.39 -7.08 -7.85
CA SER A 131 -24.03 -7.36 -9.13
C SER A 131 -23.08 -8.17 -10.03
N GLU A 132 -23.64 -8.80 -11.07
CA GLU A 132 -22.81 -9.51 -12.06
C GLU A 132 -21.80 -8.57 -12.73
N GLN A 133 -22.22 -7.35 -13.04
CA GLN A 133 -21.33 -6.34 -13.65
C GLN A 133 -20.21 -5.92 -12.71
N GLU A 134 -20.50 -5.69 -11.42
CA GLU A 134 -19.45 -5.37 -10.43
C GLU A 134 -18.49 -6.54 -10.26
N THR A 135 -19.01 -7.77 -10.18
CA THR A 135 -18.20 -8.98 -10.05
C THR A 135 -17.30 -9.16 -11.27
N ALA A 136 -17.87 -9.06 -12.48
CA ALA A 136 -17.12 -9.18 -13.72
C ALA A 136 -15.99 -8.13 -13.80
N ARG A 137 -16.26 -6.88 -13.38
CA ARG A 137 -15.27 -5.83 -13.34
C ARG A 137 -14.13 -6.16 -12.38
N TYR A 138 -14.42 -6.56 -11.14
CA TYR A 138 -13.38 -6.91 -10.17
C TYR A 138 -12.55 -8.11 -10.60
N VAL A 139 -13.19 -9.14 -11.18
CA VAL A 139 -12.49 -10.31 -11.71
C VAL A 139 -11.57 -9.92 -12.87
N LEU A 140 -12.02 -9.07 -13.78
CA LEU A 140 -11.22 -8.58 -14.89
C LEU A 140 -10.03 -7.75 -14.41
N GLU A 141 -10.25 -6.86 -13.44
CA GLU A 141 -9.20 -6.02 -12.86
C GLU A 141 -8.13 -6.87 -12.15
N MET A 142 -8.57 -7.89 -11.40
CA MET A 142 -7.68 -8.86 -10.76
C MET A 142 -6.88 -9.68 -11.78
N ALA A 143 -7.55 -10.19 -12.82
CA ALA A 143 -6.89 -10.96 -13.88
C ALA A 143 -5.81 -10.13 -14.60
N ARG A 144 -6.09 -8.84 -14.87
CA ARG A 144 -5.11 -7.92 -15.47
C ARG A 144 -3.90 -7.69 -14.58
N ALA A 145 -4.12 -7.48 -13.26
CA ALA A 145 -3.04 -7.31 -12.31
C ALA A 145 -2.17 -8.55 -12.19
N LEU A 146 -2.77 -9.73 -12.10
CA LEU A 146 -2.04 -11.01 -12.03
C LEU A 146 -1.31 -11.31 -13.35
N GLY A 147 -1.94 -11.05 -14.50
CA GLY A 147 -1.28 -11.17 -15.80
C GLY A 147 -0.06 -10.27 -15.92
N TYR A 148 -0.12 -9.03 -15.44
CA TYR A 148 1.03 -8.14 -15.36
C TYR A 148 2.14 -8.69 -14.44
N CYS A 149 1.80 -9.21 -13.26
CA CYS A 149 2.79 -9.86 -12.38
C CYS A 149 3.47 -11.03 -13.08
N HIS A 150 2.70 -11.89 -13.75
CA HIS A 150 3.24 -13.07 -14.45
C HIS A 150 4.17 -12.68 -15.61
N GLN A 151 3.85 -11.63 -16.36
CA GLN A 151 4.76 -11.07 -17.39
C GLN A 151 6.09 -10.56 -16.79
N LYS A 152 6.08 -10.14 -15.52
CA LYS A 152 7.27 -9.76 -14.77
C LYS A 152 7.93 -10.92 -14.02
N HIS A 153 7.50 -12.16 -14.27
CA HIS A 153 7.95 -13.38 -13.57
C HIS A 153 7.72 -13.33 -12.05
N VAL A 154 6.69 -12.63 -11.61
CA VAL A 154 6.27 -12.52 -10.22
C VAL A 154 4.99 -13.29 -10.01
N ILE A 155 4.97 -14.16 -8.99
CA ILE A 155 3.77 -14.87 -8.52
C ILE A 155 3.39 -14.29 -7.16
N HIS A 156 2.15 -13.83 -7.01
CA HIS A 156 1.68 -13.16 -5.80
C HIS A 156 1.63 -14.11 -4.57
N ARG A 157 1.12 -15.32 -4.72
CA ARG A 157 1.05 -16.41 -3.70
C ARG A 157 0.14 -16.16 -2.48
N ASP A 158 -0.43 -14.97 -2.30
CA ASP A 158 -1.24 -14.62 -1.13
C ASP A 158 -2.51 -13.83 -1.55
N ILE A 159 -3.17 -14.27 -2.63
CA ILE A 159 -4.46 -13.68 -3.03
C ILE A 159 -5.53 -14.12 -2.05
N LYS A 160 -6.06 -13.16 -1.31
CA LYS A 160 -7.12 -13.36 -0.31
C LYS A 160 -7.92 -12.07 -0.13
N PRO A 161 -9.13 -12.14 0.45
CA PRO A 161 -9.99 -10.97 0.60
C PRO A 161 -9.34 -9.77 1.32
N GLU A 162 -8.44 -10.03 2.27
CA GLU A 162 -7.74 -9.01 3.06
C GLU A 162 -6.71 -8.22 2.23
N ASN A 163 -6.22 -8.82 1.13
CA ASN A 163 -5.27 -8.20 0.21
C ASN A 163 -5.94 -7.60 -1.02
N LEU A 164 -7.27 -7.52 -1.03
CA LEU A 164 -8.06 -6.88 -2.10
C LEU A 164 -8.65 -5.58 -1.58
N LEU A 165 -8.08 -4.46 -2.02
CA LEU A 165 -8.48 -3.12 -1.62
C LEU A 165 -9.21 -2.41 -2.76
N LEU A 166 -9.84 -1.30 -2.46
CA LEU A 166 -10.53 -0.44 -3.42
C LEU A 166 -9.88 0.95 -3.43
N GLY A 167 -9.49 1.39 -4.60
CA GLY A 167 -8.94 2.71 -4.84
C GLY A 167 -10.00 3.82 -4.81
N LEU A 168 -9.59 5.04 -5.12
CA LEU A 168 -10.41 6.24 -5.05
C LEU A 168 -11.66 6.15 -5.96
N ASN A 169 -11.50 5.61 -7.16
CA ASN A 169 -12.58 5.45 -8.13
C ASN A 169 -13.28 4.08 -8.02
N GLY A 170 -13.06 3.36 -6.92
CA GLY A 170 -13.62 2.04 -6.68
C GLY A 170 -12.99 0.93 -7.52
N GLU A 171 -11.81 1.16 -8.11
CA GLU A 171 -11.02 0.15 -8.80
C GLU A 171 -10.39 -0.82 -7.81
N LEU A 172 -10.24 -2.09 -8.23
CA LEU A 172 -9.55 -3.10 -7.44
C LEU A 172 -8.05 -2.83 -7.39
N LYS A 173 -7.47 -2.97 -6.21
CA LYS A 173 -6.02 -2.91 -5.93
C LYS A 173 -5.60 -4.18 -5.20
N ILE A 174 -4.70 -4.97 -5.77
CA ILE A 174 -4.06 -6.11 -5.09
C ILE A 174 -2.91 -5.57 -4.25
N ALA A 175 -2.88 -5.93 -2.94
CA ALA A 175 -1.89 -5.46 -1.96
C ALA A 175 -1.01 -6.62 -1.43
#